data_99bf250c367e6604968573520733b463
#
_entry.id   99bf250c367e6604968573520733b463
#
_cell.length_a   1.000
_cell.length_b   1.000
_cell.length_c   1.000
_cell.angle_alpha   90.00
_cell.angle_beta   90.00
_cell.angle_gamma   90.00
#
_symmetry.space_group_name_H-M   'P 1'
#
loop_
_entity.id
_entity.type
_entity.pdbx_description
1 polymer ?
#
loop_
_entity_poly.entity_id
_entity_poly.type
_entity_poly.pdbx_seq_one_letter_code
_entity_poly.pdbx_strand_id
1 'polypeptide(L)'
;MNYGDKIKELKIELPEAKAPVGSYVATKISGNLLYVSGQISISANGDLIKGKVGKDLTTEEAYKAAERCGLSIVAQVKKACNDDLSKVKSCIKLTGFVNSTQDFTEQPKVINGASDLVASIFGDAGMHTRAAVSTNSLPLGVSVEVDAIFELN
;
A
#
# COMPACT_ATOMS: atom_id res chain seq x y z
N MET A 1 0.65 -22.94 4.19
CA MET A 1 1.38 -22.20 3.13
C MET A 1 1.89 -20.91 3.73
N ASN A 2 3.17 -20.62 3.57
CA ASN A 2 3.71 -19.35 4.04
C ASN A 2 3.40 -18.22 3.05
N TYR A 3 3.53 -16.98 3.50
CA TYR A 3 3.15 -15.82 2.66
C TYR A 3 4.08 -15.65 1.45
N GLY A 4 5.34 -16.04 1.55
CA GLY A 4 6.26 -16.03 0.41
C GLY A 4 5.81 -16.98 -0.69
N ASP A 5 5.35 -18.16 -0.33
CA ASP A 5 4.80 -19.13 -1.28
C ASP A 5 3.49 -18.61 -1.90
N LYS A 6 2.68 -17.93 -1.09
CA LYS A 6 1.44 -17.32 -1.57
C LYS A 6 1.71 -16.26 -2.63
N ILE A 7 2.71 -15.43 -2.41
CA ILE A 7 3.15 -14.42 -3.40
C ILE A 7 3.55 -15.08 -4.71
N LYS A 8 4.30 -16.19 -4.66
CA LYS A 8 4.71 -16.95 -5.84
C LYS A 8 3.51 -17.57 -6.55
N GLU A 9 2.59 -18.17 -5.79
CA GLU A 9 1.35 -18.77 -6.34
C GLU A 9 0.52 -17.73 -7.08
N LEU A 10 0.39 -16.53 -6.50
CA LEU A 10 -0.34 -15.43 -7.10
C LEU A 10 0.42 -14.72 -8.23
N LYS A 11 1.66 -15.14 -8.50
CA LYS A 11 2.54 -14.54 -9.51
C LYS A 11 2.74 -13.04 -9.29
N ILE A 12 2.81 -12.63 -8.03
CA ILE A 12 3.02 -11.23 -7.64
C ILE A 12 4.52 -10.92 -7.73
N GLU A 13 4.86 -9.86 -8.44
CA GLU A 13 6.20 -9.29 -8.48
C GLU A 13 6.24 -8.09 -7.55
N LEU A 14 6.94 -8.23 -6.43
CA LEU A 14 7.13 -7.12 -5.50
C LEU A 14 8.15 -6.14 -6.07
N PRO A 15 7.88 -4.83 -5.97
CA PRO A 15 8.88 -3.83 -6.32
C PRO A 15 10.02 -3.84 -5.32
N GLU A 16 11.12 -3.18 -5.67
CA GLU A 16 12.20 -2.93 -4.73
C GLU A 16 11.69 -2.00 -3.62
N ALA A 17 12.00 -2.34 -2.36
CA ALA A 17 11.69 -1.50 -1.22
C ALA A 17 12.63 -0.29 -1.21
N LYS A 18 12.11 0.87 -1.62
CA LYS A 18 12.90 2.10 -1.77
C LYS A 18 13.13 2.78 -0.42
N ALA A 19 14.30 3.41 -0.28
CA ALA A 19 14.58 4.30 0.83
C ALA A 19 13.73 5.58 0.71
N PRO A 20 13.29 6.19 1.83
CA PRO A 20 12.52 7.42 1.79
C PRO A 20 13.38 8.59 1.32
N VAL A 21 12.72 9.56 0.71
CA VAL A 21 13.32 10.84 0.35
C VAL A 21 12.92 11.86 1.42
N GLY A 22 13.81 12.08 2.39
CA GLY A 22 13.53 13.03 3.48
C GLY A 22 14.09 12.57 4.82
N SER A 23 13.74 13.29 5.86
CA SER A 23 14.26 13.09 7.22
C SER A 23 13.39 12.12 8.02
N TYR A 24 13.16 10.92 7.47
CA TYR A 24 12.37 9.88 8.11
C TYR A 24 12.78 8.49 7.62
N VAL A 25 12.22 7.45 8.21
CA VAL A 25 12.50 6.04 7.85
C VAL A 25 11.30 5.41 7.16
N ALA A 26 11.54 4.43 6.31
CA ALA A 26 10.48 3.73 5.61
C ALA A 26 9.62 2.87 6.55
N THR A 27 10.25 2.29 7.57
CA THR A 27 9.56 1.46 8.56
C THR A 27 10.13 1.71 9.95
N LYS A 28 9.29 1.49 10.97
CA LYS A 28 9.71 1.59 12.36
C LYS A 28 8.95 0.56 13.20
N ILE A 29 9.68 -0.14 14.05
CA ILE A 29 9.10 -1.11 14.98
C ILE A 29 9.01 -0.48 16.36
N SER A 30 7.83 -0.60 16.99
CA SER A 30 7.58 -0.23 18.37
C SER A 30 6.84 -1.38 19.05
N GLY A 31 7.50 -2.05 20.00
CA GLY A 31 6.98 -3.31 20.51
C GLY A 31 6.94 -4.36 19.41
N ASN A 32 5.77 -4.91 19.14
CA ASN A 32 5.52 -5.82 18.04
C ASN A 32 4.78 -5.17 16.85
N LEU A 33 4.65 -3.86 16.87
CA LEU A 33 3.99 -3.13 15.77
C LEU A 33 5.04 -2.60 14.79
N LEU A 34 4.80 -2.86 13.53
CA LEU A 34 5.59 -2.36 12.40
C LEU A 34 4.82 -1.26 11.70
N TYR A 35 5.33 -0.04 11.78
CA TYR A 35 4.78 1.13 11.08
C TYR A 35 5.45 1.25 9.73
N VAL A 36 4.65 1.40 8.68
CA VAL A 36 5.13 1.59 7.30
C VAL A 36 4.72 2.98 6.86
N SER A 37 5.71 3.80 6.50
CA SER A 37 5.49 5.15 5.96
C SER A 37 4.68 5.12 4.67
N GLY A 38 4.04 6.22 4.32
CA GLY A 38 3.23 6.35 3.13
C GLY A 38 3.98 5.93 1.87
N GLN A 39 3.36 5.04 1.09
CA GLN A 39 3.88 4.56 -0.18
C GLN A 39 3.04 5.16 -1.30
N ILE A 40 3.70 5.85 -2.22
CA ILE A 40 3.04 6.54 -3.33
C ILE A 40 2.84 5.61 -4.53
N SER A 41 1.89 5.96 -5.39
CA SER A 41 1.59 5.14 -6.57
C SER A 41 2.69 5.23 -7.62
N ILE A 42 3.36 4.09 -7.85
CA ILE A 42 4.43 3.92 -8.83
C ILE A 42 4.10 2.72 -9.70
N SER A 43 4.21 2.87 -11.02
CA SER A 43 3.99 1.78 -11.96
C SER A 43 5.13 0.75 -11.92
N ALA A 44 4.91 -0.39 -12.58
CA ALA A 44 5.90 -1.47 -12.63
C ALA A 44 7.24 -1.04 -13.27
N ASN A 45 7.21 -0.07 -14.18
CA ASN A 45 8.42 0.45 -14.83
C ASN A 45 9.12 1.57 -14.02
N GLY A 46 8.59 1.93 -12.85
CA GLY A 46 9.16 2.94 -11.97
C GLY A 46 8.63 4.36 -12.18
N ASP A 47 7.73 4.58 -13.12
CA ASP A 47 7.12 5.89 -13.34
C ASP A 47 6.05 6.17 -12.28
N LEU A 48 5.96 7.43 -11.85
CA LEU A 48 4.90 7.86 -10.96
C LEU A 48 3.55 7.80 -11.66
N ILE A 49 2.53 7.28 -10.96
CA ILE A 49 1.14 7.36 -11.41
C ILE A 49 0.55 8.64 -10.84
N LYS A 50 0.35 9.63 -11.70
CA LYS A 50 -0.05 11.00 -11.36
C LYS A 50 -1.45 11.32 -11.84
N GLY A 51 -2.02 12.37 -11.28
CA GLY A 51 -3.27 12.95 -11.72
C GLY A 51 -4.38 12.85 -10.68
N LYS A 52 -5.45 13.57 -10.94
CA LYS A 52 -6.64 13.60 -10.09
C LYS A 52 -7.63 12.52 -10.49
N VAL A 53 -8.01 11.73 -9.51
CA VAL A 53 -9.05 10.72 -9.70
C VAL A 53 -10.40 11.43 -9.84
N GLY A 54 -11.14 11.03 -10.85
CA GLY A 54 -12.40 11.69 -11.24
C GLY A 54 -12.24 12.71 -12.36
N LYS A 55 -11.00 13.07 -12.70
CA LYS A 55 -10.67 13.95 -13.82
C LYS A 55 -9.66 13.31 -14.76
N ASP A 56 -8.47 13.01 -14.26
CA ASP A 56 -7.37 12.46 -15.04
C ASP A 56 -7.37 10.93 -15.06
N LEU A 57 -7.85 10.30 -13.97
CA LEU A 57 -7.98 8.85 -13.84
C LEU A 57 -9.40 8.45 -13.51
N THR A 58 -9.79 7.28 -14.00
CA THR A 58 -11.03 6.62 -13.58
C THR A 58 -10.84 5.94 -12.21
N THR A 59 -11.94 5.55 -11.59
CA THR A 59 -11.91 4.76 -10.33
C THR A 59 -11.13 3.45 -10.51
N GLU A 60 -11.29 2.76 -11.64
CA GLU A 60 -10.60 1.51 -11.97
C GLU A 60 -9.09 1.71 -12.14
N GLU A 61 -8.68 2.78 -12.80
CA GLU A 61 -7.26 3.13 -12.94
C GLU A 61 -6.65 3.48 -11.58
N ALA A 62 -7.39 4.19 -10.75
CA ALA A 62 -6.96 4.53 -9.39
C ALA A 62 -6.92 3.30 -8.47
N TYR A 63 -7.81 2.33 -8.65
CA TYR A 63 -7.75 1.03 -7.96
C TYR A 63 -6.40 0.34 -8.23
N LYS A 64 -5.96 0.32 -9.48
CA LYS A 64 -4.66 -0.24 -9.86
C LYS A 64 -3.50 0.56 -9.27
N ALA A 65 -3.63 1.88 -9.19
CA ALA A 65 -2.64 2.72 -8.51
C ALA A 65 -2.54 2.38 -7.02
N ALA A 66 -3.67 2.16 -6.34
CA ALA A 66 -3.71 1.73 -4.93
C ALA A 66 -3.11 0.34 -4.75
N GLU A 67 -3.32 -0.58 -5.69
CA GLU A 67 -2.68 -1.89 -5.69
C GLU A 67 -1.16 -1.75 -5.74
N ARG A 68 -0.63 -0.84 -6.55
CA ARG A 68 0.80 -0.54 -6.60
C ARG A 68 1.32 -0.03 -5.25
N CYS A 69 0.56 0.82 -4.55
CA CYS A 69 0.89 1.25 -3.19
C CYS A 69 0.95 0.04 -2.23
N GLY A 70 0.00 -0.86 -2.34
CA GLY A 70 -0.04 -2.11 -1.55
C GLY A 70 1.17 -3.00 -1.79
N LEU A 71 1.60 -3.14 -3.05
CA LEU A 71 2.81 -3.89 -3.41
C LEU A 71 4.06 -3.26 -2.77
N SER A 72 4.17 -1.94 -2.79
CA SER A 72 5.27 -1.23 -2.14
C SER A 72 5.25 -1.41 -0.62
N ILE A 73 4.06 -1.41 0.00
CA ILE A 73 3.91 -1.70 1.44
C ILE A 73 4.43 -3.11 1.75
N VAL A 74 4.01 -4.12 0.99
CA VAL A 74 4.46 -5.51 1.22
C VAL A 74 5.97 -5.64 1.04
N ALA A 75 6.55 -4.95 0.06
CA ALA A 75 8.00 -4.90 -0.15
C ALA A 75 8.73 -4.32 1.08
N GLN A 76 8.21 -3.23 1.66
CA GLN A 76 8.77 -2.63 2.87
C GLN A 76 8.65 -3.56 4.08
N VAL A 77 7.50 -4.21 4.24
CA VAL A 77 7.29 -5.20 5.32
C VAL A 77 8.28 -6.35 5.18
N LYS A 78 8.44 -6.89 3.98
CA LYS A 78 9.38 -7.96 3.70
C LYS A 78 10.82 -7.57 4.08
N LYS A 79 11.24 -6.37 3.67
CA LYS A 79 12.56 -5.83 4.02
C LYS A 79 12.72 -5.67 5.53
N ALA A 80 11.72 -5.12 6.23
CA ALA A 80 11.74 -4.95 7.68
C ALA A 80 11.82 -6.28 8.43
N CYS A 81 11.29 -7.35 7.84
CA CYS A 81 11.32 -8.71 8.39
C CYS A 81 12.56 -9.53 7.94
N ASN A 82 13.57 -8.88 7.36
CA ASN A 82 14.77 -9.55 6.84
C ASN A 82 14.43 -10.65 5.82
N ASP A 83 13.55 -10.34 4.89
CA ASP A 83 13.04 -11.21 3.81
C ASP A 83 12.20 -12.40 4.29
N ASP A 84 11.80 -12.42 5.55
CA ASP A 84 11.01 -13.50 6.14
C ASP A 84 9.60 -13.00 6.54
N LEU A 85 8.66 -13.10 5.61
CA LEU A 85 7.26 -12.68 5.84
C LEU A 85 6.53 -13.57 6.86
N SER A 86 7.08 -14.74 7.26
CA SER A 86 6.47 -15.56 8.31
C SER A 86 6.44 -14.84 9.66
N LYS A 87 7.23 -13.78 9.82
CA LYS A 87 7.21 -12.91 11.01
C LYS A 87 5.97 -12.04 11.11
N VAL A 88 5.21 -11.89 10.04
CA VAL A 88 3.97 -11.10 10.05
C VAL A 88 2.87 -11.90 10.76
N LYS A 89 2.34 -11.33 11.82
CA LYS A 89 1.17 -11.87 12.51
C LYS A 89 -0.13 -11.41 11.86
N SER A 90 -0.26 -10.12 11.59
CA SER A 90 -1.45 -9.57 10.92
C SER A 90 -1.21 -8.16 10.38
N CYS A 91 -2.03 -7.75 9.42
CA CYS A 91 -2.17 -6.35 9.06
C CYS A 91 -3.20 -5.72 10.01
N ILE A 92 -2.82 -4.63 10.67
CA ILE A 92 -3.68 -3.95 11.64
C ILE A 92 -4.50 -2.85 10.98
N LYS A 93 -3.84 -2.00 10.19
CA LYS A 93 -4.48 -0.81 9.62
C LYS A 93 -3.84 -0.40 8.31
N LEU A 94 -4.68 0.02 7.37
CA LEU A 94 -4.29 0.81 6.20
C LEU A 94 -4.96 2.18 6.28
N THR A 95 -4.24 3.23 5.90
CA THR A 95 -4.81 4.54 5.65
C THR A 95 -4.52 4.91 4.20
N GLY A 96 -5.57 5.09 3.42
CA GLY A 96 -5.47 5.43 2.00
C GLY A 96 -5.86 6.87 1.73
N PHE A 97 -5.05 7.54 0.92
CA PHE A 97 -5.22 8.92 0.50
C PHE A 97 -5.38 8.98 -1.02
N VAL A 98 -6.46 9.57 -1.48
CA VAL A 98 -6.77 9.70 -2.91
C VAL A 98 -6.66 11.17 -3.30
N ASN A 99 -5.79 11.47 -4.26
CA ASN A 99 -5.76 12.77 -4.92
C ASN A 99 -6.93 12.82 -5.89
N SER A 100 -8.01 13.48 -5.53
CA SER A 100 -9.24 13.46 -6.31
C SER A 100 -9.82 14.85 -6.55
N THR A 101 -10.79 14.89 -7.46
CA THR A 101 -11.67 16.07 -7.59
C THR A 101 -12.47 16.24 -6.30
N GLN A 102 -12.99 17.45 -6.09
CA GLN A 102 -13.68 17.81 -4.85
C GLN A 102 -14.98 17.01 -4.64
N ASP A 103 -15.65 16.63 -5.73
CA ASP A 103 -16.92 15.90 -5.70
C ASP A 103 -16.77 14.37 -5.74
N PHE A 104 -15.54 13.86 -5.78
CA PHE A 104 -15.28 12.42 -5.82
C PHE A 104 -15.64 11.78 -4.48
N THR A 105 -16.40 10.67 -4.51
CA THR A 105 -16.88 9.98 -3.29
C THR A 105 -16.60 8.48 -3.29
N GLU A 106 -15.84 7.95 -4.26
CA GLU A 106 -15.57 6.52 -4.39
C GLU A 106 -14.20 6.12 -3.83
N GLN A 107 -13.70 6.87 -2.82
CA GLN A 107 -12.42 6.55 -2.17
C GLN A 107 -12.34 5.10 -1.68
N PRO A 108 -13.40 4.51 -1.08
CA PRO A 108 -13.35 3.10 -0.67
C PRO A 108 -13.06 2.15 -1.83
N LYS A 109 -13.63 2.39 -3.00
CA LYS A 109 -13.40 1.55 -4.20
C LYS A 109 -11.96 1.65 -4.68
N VAL A 110 -11.38 2.84 -4.62
CA VAL A 110 -9.97 3.07 -4.99
C VAL A 110 -9.05 2.31 -4.04
N ILE A 111 -9.21 2.51 -2.74
CA ILE A 111 -8.30 1.94 -1.74
C ILE A 111 -8.49 0.42 -1.61
N ASN A 112 -9.61 -0.13 -2.06
CA ASN A 112 -9.76 -1.58 -2.21
C ASN A 112 -8.62 -2.22 -3.02
N GLY A 113 -7.98 -1.49 -3.93
CA GLY A 113 -6.81 -2.00 -4.64
C GLY A 113 -5.70 -2.45 -3.71
N ALA A 114 -5.40 -1.67 -2.68
CA ALA A 114 -4.43 -2.04 -1.65
C ALA A 114 -4.99 -3.10 -0.68
N SER A 115 -6.23 -2.94 -0.24
CA SER A 115 -6.86 -3.87 0.71
C SER A 115 -7.02 -5.28 0.13
N ASP A 116 -7.47 -5.38 -1.11
CA ASP A 116 -7.64 -6.68 -1.79
C ASP A 116 -6.29 -7.39 -1.96
N LEU A 117 -5.24 -6.65 -2.28
CA LEU A 117 -3.90 -7.21 -2.39
C LEU A 117 -3.41 -7.78 -1.05
N VAL A 118 -3.52 -7.01 0.01
CA VAL A 118 -3.11 -7.43 1.36
C VAL A 118 -3.90 -8.66 1.79
N ALA A 119 -5.21 -8.67 1.58
CA ALA A 119 -6.05 -9.82 1.89
C ALA A 119 -5.69 -11.05 1.05
N SER A 120 -5.34 -10.87 -0.23
CA SER A 120 -4.96 -11.99 -1.10
C SER A 120 -3.67 -12.67 -0.66
N ILE A 121 -2.72 -11.91 -0.12
CA ILE A 121 -1.43 -12.43 0.35
C ILE A 121 -1.56 -13.06 1.74
N PHE A 122 -2.19 -12.35 2.68
CA PHE A 122 -2.18 -12.70 4.11
C PHE A 122 -3.44 -13.44 4.57
N GLY A 123 -4.46 -13.55 3.72
CA GLY A 123 -5.71 -14.21 4.11
C GLY A 123 -6.38 -13.52 5.29
N ASP A 124 -6.84 -14.28 6.27
CA ASP A 124 -7.49 -13.74 7.47
C ASP A 124 -6.58 -12.76 8.23
N ALA A 125 -5.28 -13.01 8.25
CA ALA A 125 -4.30 -12.10 8.85
C ALA A 125 -4.17 -10.77 8.10
N GLY A 126 -4.64 -10.71 6.87
CA GLY A 126 -4.67 -9.48 6.06
C GLY A 126 -5.90 -8.61 6.28
N MET A 127 -6.90 -9.09 7.01
CA MET A 127 -8.12 -8.31 7.30
C MET A 127 -7.79 -7.23 8.33
N HIS A 128 -7.98 -5.97 7.95
CA HIS A 128 -7.46 -4.79 8.64
C HIS A 128 -8.53 -3.73 8.83
N THR A 129 -8.28 -2.82 9.75
CA THR A 129 -9.06 -1.58 9.87
C THR A 129 -8.57 -0.57 8.82
N ARG A 130 -9.43 0.38 8.44
CA ARG A 130 -9.10 1.29 7.34
C ARG A 130 -9.79 2.63 7.44
N ALA A 131 -9.09 3.68 6.98
CA ALA A 131 -9.68 4.92 6.52
C ALA A 131 -9.30 5.14 5.06
N ALA A 132 -10.23 5.63 4.25
CA ALA A 132 -10.01 5.97 2.85
C ALA A 132 -10.61 7.34 2.60
N VAL A 133 -9.76 8.33 2.36
CA VAL A 133 -10.15 9.75 2.24
C VAL A 133 -9.46 10.39 1.05
N SER A 134 -9.99 11.51 0.59
CA SER A 134 -9.34 12.32 -0.43
C SER A 134 -8.51 13.43 0.18
N THR A 135 -7.51 13.84 -0.59
CA THR A 135 -6.70 15.02 -0.33
C THR A 135 -6.81 15.99 -1.50
N ASN A 136 -6.56 17.25 -1.24
CA ASN A 136 -6.54 18.26 -2.31
C ASN A 136 -5.39 18.01 -3.31
N SER A 137 -4.27 17.49 -2.82
CA SER A 137 -3.10 17.11 -3.61
C SER A 137 -2.27 16.09 -2.85
N LEU A 138 -1.41 15.38 -3.56
CA LEU A 138 -0.44 14.45 -2.97
C LEU A 138 0.98 14.80 -3.42
N PRO A 139 2.00 14.35 -2.67
CA PRO A 139 3.39 14.59 -3.03
C PRO A 139 3.66 14.17 -4.49
N LEU A 140 4.42 14.98 -5.20
CA LEU A 140 4.81 14.76 -6.60
C LEU A 140 3.64 14.64 -7.58
N GLY A 141 2.42 15.00 -7.14
CA GLY A 141 1.22 14.90 -7.96
C GLY A 141 0.68 13.49 -8.15
N VAL A 142 1.12 12.53 -7.34
CA VAL A 142 0.64 11.15 -7.45
C VAL A 142 -0.85 11.04 -7.15
N SER A 143 -1.47 9.98 -7.66
CA SER A 143 -2.92 9.79 -7.55
C SER A 143 -3.35 9.14 -6.25
N VAL A 144 -2.50 8.27 -5.67
CA VAL A 144 -2.82 7.52 -4.46
C VAL A 144 -1.57 7.40 -3.57
N GLU A 145 -1.80 7.43 -2.26
CA GLU A 145 -0.80 7.12 -1.25
C GLU A 145 -1.44 6.27 -0.15
N VAL A 146 -0.73 5.27 0.34
CA VAL A 146 -1.23 4.40 1.41
C VAL A 146 -0.13 4.17 2.44
N ASP A 147 -0.47 4.27 3.73
CA ASP A 147 0.40 3.84 4.83
C ASP A 147 -0.20 2.63 5.55
N ALA A 148 0.58 2.00 6.41
CA ALA A 148 0.16 0.76 7.05
C ALA A 148 0.74 0.57 8.43
N ILE A 149 0.05 -0.25 9.24
CA ILE A 149 0.54 -0.79 10.49
C ILE A 149 0.33 -2.30 10.46
N PHE A 150 1.40 -3.05 10.72
CA PHE A 150 1.36 -4.51 10.85
C PHE A 150 1.75 -4.92 12.26
N GLU A 151 1.28 -6.08 12.69
CA GLU A 151 1.73 -6.73 13.92
C GLU A 151 2.67 -7.88 13.54
N LEU A 152 3.77 -7.99 14.26
CA LEU A 152 4.77 -9.06 14.11
C LEU A 152 4.63 -10.08 15.24
N ASN A 153 5.06 -11.31 14.96
CA ASN A 153 5.13 -12.36 15.98
C ASN A 153 6.19 -12.06 17.03
#